data_b00e3c454f282754f03a7224f8f72552
#
_entry.id   b00e3c454f282754f03a7224f8f72552
#
_cell.length_a   1.000
_cell.length_b   1.000
_cell.length_c   1.000
_cell.angle_alpha   90.00
_cell.angle_beta   90.00
_cell.angle_gamma   90.00
#
_symmetry.space_group_name_H-M   'P 1'
#
loop_
_entity.id
_entity.type
_entity.pdbx_description
1 polymer ?
#
loop_
_entity_poly.entity_id
_entity_poly.type
_entity_poly.pdbx_seq_one_letter_code
_entity_poly.pdbx_strand_id
1 'polypeptide(L)'
;KSEQKINAGESITLLDEKGEGAIGSLKFYFPEINEQHLQDVWIHMFWDAHQQPDISCPLACLGGNSLGFHDTNYLLSGYNTDGWFYNYFPMPYWKHAKIIIENRSGVPVSLGFSEIAVSRSVYPTSNTGYFRNTPYYTRKHVAGIDSPIAAIQGRGKMVAAHVTCHAERSHIISCEGDVRVYIDGKRTPQVESDGSESYVCYGWGFPTPPE
;
A
#
# COMPACT_ATOMS: atom_id res chain seq x y z
N LYS A 1 14.25 -15.84 7.05
CA LYS A 1 13.69 -17.22 7.10
C LYS A 1 14.02 -17.92 5.79
N SER A 2 14.10 -19.26 5.81
CA SER A 2 14.25 -20.08 4.60
C SER A 2 13.04 -19.93 3.67
N GLU A 3 13.24 -20.25 2.40
CA GLU A 3 12.18 -20.29 1.39
C GLU A 3 10.93 -21.04 1.87
N GLN A 4 9.77 -20.45 1.63
CA GLN A 4 8.45 -21.00 2.00
C GLN A 4 7.55 -21.01 0.78
N LYS A 5 6.97 -22.17 0.46
CA LYS A 5 5.97 -22.31 -0.58
C LYS A 5 4.59 -22.06 0.00
N ILE A 6 3.80 -21.21 -0.67
CA ILE A 6 2.43 -20.88 -0.32
C ILE A 6 1.55 -21.45 -1.42
N ASN A 7 0.81 -22.52 -1.15
CA ASN A 7 -0.05 -23.12 -2.16
C ASN A 7 -1.24 -22.20 -2.51
N ALA A 8 -1.90 -22.50 -3.63
CA ALA A 8 -3.09 -21.78 -4.05
C ALA A 8 -4.17 -21.78 -2.96
N GLY A 9 -4.68 -20.60 -2.59
CA GLY A 9 -5.69 -20.42 -1.54
C GLY A 9 -5.16 -20.56 -0.11
N GLU A 10 -3.87 -20.78 0.09
CA GLU A 10 -3.27 -20.88 1.42
C GLU A 10 -2.73 -19.53 1.94
N SER A 11 -2.53 -19.49 3.25
CA SER A 11 -1.94 -18.36 3.95
C SER A 11 -0.82 -18.81 4.88
N ILE A 12 0.18 -17.96 5.04
CA ILE A 12 1.25 -18.13 6.03
C ILE A 12 1.33 -16.96 6.98
N THR A 13 1.58 -17.22 8.25
CA THR A 13 1.84 -16.18 9.25
C THR A 13 3.34 -15.89 9.30
N LEU A 14 3.70 -14.65 8.99
CA LEU A 14 5.09 -14.18 9.03
C LEU A 14 5.49 -13.64 10.39
N LEU A 15 4.55 -12.96 11.05
CA LEU A 15 4.71 -12.38 12.38
C LEU A 15 3.47 -12.66 13.23
N ASP A 16 3.68 -13.02 14.48
CA ASP A 16 2.65 -13.11 15.53
C ASP A 16 3.34 -12.70 16.85
N GLU A 17 3.39 -11.39 17.11
CA GLU A 17 4.20 -10.81 18.17
C GLU A 17 3.34 -10.16 19.23
N LYS A 18 3.44 -10.61 20.48
CA LYS A 18 2.72 -10.08 21.64
C LYS A 18 3.53 -9.01 22.37
N GLY A 19 2.82 -8.08 22.99
CA GLY A 19 3.39 -6.94 23.72
C GLY A 19 3.36 -5.68 22.85
N GLU A 20 3.91 -4.61 23.34
CA GLU A 20 4.02 -3.33 22.66
C GLU A 20 5.29 -3.22 21.81
N GLY A 21 5.22 -2.45 20.75
CA GLY A 21 6.35 -2.23 19.87
C GLY A 21 5.99 -1.46 18.61
N ALA A 22 6.92 -1.47 17.67
CA ALA A 22 6.68 -0.98 16.31
C ALA A 22 7.43 -1.81 15.29
N ILE A 23 6.80 -2.09 14.16
CA ILE A 23 7.48 -2.60 12.98
C ILE A 23 8.13 -1.41 12.30
N GLY A 24 9.45 -1.44 12.12
CA GLY A 24 10.23 -0.39 11.47
C GLY A 24 10.56 -0.68 10.02
N SER A 25 10.56 -1.95 9.62
CA SER A 25 10.74 -2.34 8.24
C SER A 25 10.15 -3.70 7.94
N LEU A 26 9.68 -3.82 6.70
CA LEU A 26 9.28 -5.08 6.07
C LEU A 26 10.12 -5.24 4.80
N LYS A 27 10.67 -6.43 4.58
CA LYS A 27 11.33 -6.81 3.33
C LYS A 27 10.92 -8.22 2.95
N PHE A 28 10.50 -8.39 1.71
CA PHE A 28 10.11 -9.68 1.15
C PHE A 28 10.80 -9.90 -0.19
N TYR A 29 11.09 -11.16 -0.50
CA TYR A 29 11.58 -11.56 -1.79
C TYR A 29 10.75 -12.73 -2.34
N PHE A 30 10.19 -12.53 -3.52
CA PHE A 30 9.41 -13.52 -4.26
C PHE A 30 10.15 -13.81 -5.58
N PRO A 31 10.93 -14.90 -5.70
CA PRO A 31 11.81 -15.14 -6.84
C PRO A 31 11.10 -15.31 -8.19
N GLU A 32 9.81 -15.65 -8.18
CA GLU A 32 9.01 -15.92 -9.38
C GLU A 32 7.83 -14.94 -9.50
N ILE A 33 8.01 -13.70 -8.99
CA ILE A 33 6.95 -12.69 -9.05
C ILE A 33 6.64 -12.31 -10.50
N ASN A 34 5.38 -12.09 -10.80
CA ASN A 34 4.89 -11.59 -12.08
C ASN A 34 3.69 -10.68 -11.84
N GLU A 35 3.16 -10.06 -12.89
CA GLU A 35 2.05 -9.12 -12.79
C GLU A 35 0.82 -9.73 -12.10
N GLN A 36 0.47 -10.99 -12.38
CA GLN A 36 -0.66 -11.66 -11.76
C GLN A 36 -0.43 -11.87 -10.26
N HIS A 37 0.77 -12.30 -9.87
CA HIS A 37 1.11 -12.47 -8.46
C HIS A 37 1.06 -11.16 -7.68
N LEU A 38 1.39 -10.02 -8.29
CA LEU A 38 1.27 -8.71 -7.66
C LEU A 38 -0.15 -8.38 -7.23
N GLN A 39 -1.16 -8.89 -7.94
CA GLN A 39 -2.57 -8.68 -7.64
C GLN A 39 -3.16 -9.77 -6.74
N ASP A 40 -2.68 -11.00 -6.85
CA ASP A 40 -3.27 -12.17 -6.20
C ASP A 40 -2.56 -12.58 -4.91
N VAL A 41 -1.33 -12.13 -4.68
CA VAL A 41 -0.67 -12.28 -3.38
C VAL A 41 -1.05 -11.10 -2.50
N TRP A 42 -1.70 -11.40 -1.38
CA TRP A 42 -2.23 -10.39 -0.47
C TRP A 42 -1.46 -10.37 0.85
N ILE A 43 -1.37 -9.18 1.44
CA ILE A 43 -0.86 -8.99 2.78
C ILE A 43 -1.98 -8.51 3.70
N HIS A 44 -2.04 -9.11 4.90
CA HIS A 44 -2.95 -8.72 5.96
C HIS A 44 -2.15 -8.40 7.22
N MET A 45 -2.41 -7.25 7.80
CA MET A 45 -1.78 -6.86 9.06
C MET A 45 -2.87 -6.49 10.07
N PHE A 46 -2.72 -7.00 11.28
CA PHE A 46 -3.65 -6.79 12.38
C PHE A 46 -2.90 -6.18 13.55
N TRP A 47 -3.49 -5.13 14.10
CA TRP A 47 -2.96 -4.48 15.28
C TRP A 47 -3.85 -4.75 16.49
N ASP A 48 -3.21 -5.11 17.60
CA ASP A 48 -3.82 -5.35 18.91
C ASP A 48 -4.94 -6.41 18.85
N ALA A 49 -6.15 -6.09 19.26
CA ALA A 49 -7.28 -7.01 19.27
C ALA A 49 -8.29 -6.74 18.14
N HIS A 50 -7.87 -6.03 17.08
CA HIS A 50 -8.76 -5.76 15.96
C HIS A 50 -9.16 -7.05 15.25
N GLN A 51 -10.47 -7.22 15.03
CA GLN A 51 -11.02 -8.40 14.38
C GLN A 51 -10.86 -8.36 12.85
N GLN A 52 -10.82 -7.17 12.29
CA GLN A 52 -10.56 -6.95 10.87
C GLN A 52 -9.12 -6.47 10.68
N PRO A 53 -8.47 -6.83 9.58
CA PRO A 53 -7.13 -6.33 9.30
C PRO A 53 -7.14 -4.81 9.14
N ASP A 54 -6.17 -4.16 9.73
CA ASP A 54 -5.92 -2.72 9.54
C ASP A 54 -5.28 -2.42 8.19
N ILE A 55 -4.59 -3.41 7.64
CA ILE A 55 -4.07 -3.42 6.29
C ILE A 55 -4.51 -4.71 5.62
N SER A 56 -5.15 -4.58 4.46
CA SER A 56 -5.55 -5.71 3.62
C SER A 56 -5.51 -5.27 2.17
N CYS A 57 -4.49 -5.68 1.44
CA CYS A 57 -4.32 -5.27 0.05
C CYS A 57 -3.44 -6.27 -0.73
N PRO A 58 -3.51 -6.25 -2.06
CA PRO A 58 -2.50 -6.88 -2.91
C PRO A 58 -1.09 -6.40 -2.57
N LEU A 59 -0.11 -7.25 -2.77
CA LEU A 59 1.29 -6.95 -2.50
C LEU A 59 1.79 -5.75 -3.32
N ALA A 60 1.29 -5.57 -4.54
CA ALA A 60 1.54 -4.40 -5.37
C ALA A 60 1.24 -3.08 -4.64
N CYS A 61 0.09 -3.01 -3.95
CA CYS A 61 -0.31 -1.82 -3.21
C CYS A 61 0.64 -1.51 -2.03
N LEU A 62 1.21 -2.53 -1.39
CA LEU A 62 2.22 -2.33 -0.35
C LEU A 62 3.48 -1.68 -0.91
N GLY A 63 3.86 -2.05 -2.13
CA GLY A 63 4.99 -1.46 -2.87
C GLY A 63 4.68 -0.12 -3.53
N GLY A 64 3.43 0.37 -3.42
CA GLY A 64 3.04 1.66 -4.00
C GLY A 64 2.69 1.62 -5.49
N ASN A 65 2.29 0.46 -6.00
CA ASN A 65 1.73 0.30 -7.34
C ASN A 65 0.46 -0.55 -7.30
N SER A 66 -0.45 -0.30 -8.22
CA SER A 66 -1.70 -1.05 -8.34
C SER A 66 -1.90 -1.70 -9.71
N LEU A 67 -1.12 -1.32 -10.71
CA LEU A 67 -1.28 -1.78 -12.09
C LEU A 67 0.07 -1.94 -12.80
N GLY A 68 0.17 -2.97 -13.62
CA GLY A 68 1.35 -3.25 -14.42
C GLY A 68 2.50 -3.91 -13.64
N PHE A 69 3.53 -4.27 -14.36
CA PHE A 69 4.73 -4.94 -13.83
C PHE A 69 5.96 -4.10 -14.12
N HIS A 70 6.29 -3.18 -13.21
CA HIS A 70 7.41 -2.25 -13.31
C HIS A 70 7.91 -1.87 -11.92
N ASP A 71 9.16 -1.48 -11.82
CA ASP A 71 9.78 -1.07 -10.58
C ASP A 71 9.11 0.17 -9.97
N THR A 72 8.98 0.18 -8.66
CA THR A 72 8.60 1.36 -7.88
C THR A 72 9.63 1.62 -6.80
N ASN A 73 10.17 2.85 -6.76
CA ASN A 73 11.26 3.23 -5.85
C ASN A 73 10.90 4.51 -5.11
N TYR A 74 9.99 4.39 -4.14
CA TYR A 74 9.68 5.49 -3.23
C TYR A 74 10.58 5.44 -1.99
N LEU A 75 10.68 6.56 -1.30
CA LEU A 75 11.54 6.68 -0.11
C LEU A 75 11.23 5.64 0.97
N LEU A 76 9.95 5.37 1.22
CA LEU A 76 9.50 4.51 2.31
C LEU A 76 8.83 3.20 1.87
N SER A 77 8.59 3.02 0.59
CA SER A 77 8.03 1.77 0.05
C SER A 77 8.42 1.56 -1.40
N GLY A 78 8.37 0.34 -1.85
CA GLY A 78 8.65 0.01 -3.24
C GLY A 78 8.72 -1.49 -3.48
N TYR A 79 8.83 -1.84 -4.73
CA TYR A 79 9.23 -3.16 -5.18
C TYR A 79 9.95 -3.06 -6.52
N ASN A 80 10.72 -4.10 -6.86
CA ASN A 80 11.29 -4.25 -8.19
C ASN A 80 10.82 -5.54 -8.86
N THR A 81 10.97 -5.58 -10.17
CA THR A 81 10.57 -6.71 -11.00
C THR A 81 11.39 -7.97 -10.76
N ASP A 82 12.53 -7.87 -10.05
CA ASP A 82 13.30 -9.02 -9.56
C ASP A 82 12.63 -9.71 -8.35
N GLY A 83 11.58 -9.12 -7.80
CA GLY A 83 10.77 -9.71 -6.73
C GLY A 83 11.04 -9.19 -5.32
N TRP A 84 11.81 -8.14 -5.15
CA TRP A 84 12.04 -7.51 -3.87
C TRP A 84 10.98 -6.47 -3.54
N PHE A 85 10.42 -6.56 -2.32
CA PHE A 85 9.49 -5.59 -1.74
C PHE A 85 10.08 -5.02 -0.47
N TYR A 86 9.82 -3.73 -0.24
CA TYR A 86 10.16 -3.08 1.02
C TYR A 86 9.07 -2.09 1.45
N ASN A 87 8.94 -1.94 2.76
CA ASN A 87 8.14 -0.90 3.38
C ASN A 87 8.80 -0.49 4.70
N TYR A 88 9.09 0.81 4.83
CA TYR A 88 9.79 1.41 5.96
C TYR A 88 8.91 2.38 6.75
N PHE A 89 7.61 2.42 6.49
CA PHE A 89 6.70 3.17 7.33
C PHE A 89 6.68 2.58 8.74
N PRO A 90 6.85 3.40 9.80
CA PRO A 90 6.70 2.93 11.16
C PRO A 90 5.26 2.45 11.43
N MET A 91 5.12 1.27 12.01
CA MET A 91 3.83 0.63 12.29
C MET A 91 3.75 0.30 13.79
N PRO A 92 3.36 1.26 14.64
CA PRO A 92 3.25 1.04 16.07
C PRO A 92 2.03 0.17 16.42
N TYR A 93 2.18 -0.62 17.50
CA TYR A 93 1.14 -1.41 18.11
C TYR A 93 1.37 -1.48 19.63
N TRP A 94 0.31 -1.72 20.43
CA TRP A 94 0.38 -1.63 21.90
C TRP A 94 0.13 -2.93 22.63
N LYS A 95 -0.36 -3.97 21.93
CA LYS A 95 -0.64 -5.28 22.55
C LYS A 95 -0.22 -6.44 21.67
N HIS A 96 -0.35 -6.32 20.36
CA HIS A 96 -0.15 -7.43 19.44
C HIS A 96 0.03 -6.94 18.01
N ALA A 97 0.93 -7.57 17.26
CA ALA A 97 1.07 -7.40 15.82
C ALA A 97 1.04 -8.76 15.13
N LYS A 98 0.22 -8.89 14.10
CA LYS A 98 0.15 -10.10 13.29
C LYS A 98 0.23 -9.75 11.81
N ILE A 99 1.07 -10.47 11.06
CA ILE A 99 1.23 -10.31 9.60
C ILE A 99 1.04 -11.66 8.93
N ILE A 100 0.17 -11.67 7.93
CA ILE A 100 -0.18 -12.84 7.12
C ILE A 100 0.05 -12.50 5.66
N ILE A 101 0.60 -13.44 4.90
CA ILE A 101 0.59 -13.45 3.43
C ILE A 101 -0.41 -14.53 2.98
N GLU A 102 -1.29 -14.16 2.09
CA GLU A 102 -2.30 -15.03 1.48
C GLU A 102 -2.04 -15.13 -0.03
N ASN A 103 -2.00 -16.33 -0.55
CA ASN A 103 -1.94 -16.58 -1.99
C ASN A 103 -3.34 -16.84 -2.54
N ARG A 104 -3.92 -15.87 -3.23
CA ARG A 104 -5.22 -15.97 -3.91
C ARG A 104 -5.12 -16.40 -5.36
N SER A 105 -3.89 -16.62 -5.86
CA SER A 105 -3.69 -17.13 -7.21
C SER A 105 -4.06 -18.61 -7.34
N GLY A 106 -4.22 -19.07 -8.56
CA GLY A 106 -4.49 -20.48 -8.86
C GLY A 106 -3.24 -21.38 -8.83
N VAL A 107 -2.07 -20.85 -8.52
CA VAL A 107 -0.78 -21.56 -8.53
C VAL A 107 -0.01 -21.31 -7.24
N PRO A 108 0.89 -22.22 -6.84
CA PRO A 108 1.76 -21.97 -5.71
C PRO A 108 2.71 -20.79 -5.95
N VAL A 109 3.02 -20.04 -4.89
CA VAL A 109 3.96 -18.92 -4.91
C VAL A 109 5.08 -19.19 -3.90
N SER A 110 6.32 -18.90 -4.28
CA SER A 110 7.48 -19.04 -3.41
C SER A 110 7.82 -17.71 -2.75
N LEU A 111 7.88 -17.68 -1.41
CA LEU A 111 8.48 -16.60 -0.63
C LEU A 111 9.91 -17.02 -0.29
N GLY A 112 10.90 -16.48 -1.05
CA GLY A 112 12.30 -16.83 -0.90
C GLY A 112 12.95 -16.20 0.35
N PHE A 113 12.46 -15.01 0.75
CA PHE A 113 12.99 -14.32 1.92
C PHE A 113 11.93 -13.44 2.58
N SER A 114 11.98 -13.34 3.90
CA SER A 114 11.21 -12.35 4.66
C SER A 114 12.01 -11.83 5.84
N GLU A 115 12.02 -10.52 6.00
CA GLU A 115 12.59 -9.81 7.14
C GLU A 115 11.58 -8.81 7.68
N ILE A 116 11.31 -8.88 8.98
CA ILE A 116 10.44 -7.96 9.69
C ILE A 116 11.22 -7.44 10.89
N ALA A 117 11.60 -6.17 10.86
CA ALA A 117 12.32 -5.55 11.96
C ALA A 117 11.32 -4.99 12.98
N VAL A 118 11.34 -5.53 14.17
CA VAL A 118 10.50 -5.11 15.30
C VAL A 118 11.35 -4.36 16.32
N SER A 119 10.90 -3.16 16.69
CA SER A 119 11.46 -2.37 17.78
C SER A 119 10.57 -2.45 19.01
N ARG A 120 11.15 -2.48 20.19
CA ARG A 120 10.44 -2.37 21.48
C ARG A 120 10.21 -0.90 21.88
N SER A 121 10.39 0.04 20.97
CA SER A 121 10.09 1.44 21.21
C SER A 121 8.61 1.65 21.45
N VAL A 122 8.28 2.33 22.54
CA VAL A 122 6.91 2.66 22.90
C VAL A 122 6.52 4.00 22.29
N TYR A 123 5.41 4.02 21.59
CA TYR A 123 4.85 5.23 21.01
C TYR A 123 3.68 5.73 21.87
N PRO A 124 3.62 7.02 22.22
CA PRO A 124 2.54 7.55 23.04
C PRO A 124 1.20 7.53 22.31
N THR A 125 0.19 6.92 22.88
CA THR A 125 -1.17 6.80 22.30
C THR A 125 -1.87 8.15 22.13
N SER A 126 -1.39 9.20 22.80
CA SER A 126 -1.98 10.54 22.71
C SER A 126 -1.82 11.21 21.34
N ASN A 127 -0.77 10.86 20.60
CA ASN A 127 -0.43 11.49 19.32
C ASN A 127 0.01 10.51 18.21
N THR A 128 -0.08 9.22 18.48
CA THR A 128 0.27 8.16 17.54
C THR A 128 -0.94 7.29 17.26
N GLY A 129 -1.12 6.89 16.01
CA GLY A 129 -2.18 5.98 15.58
C GLY A 129 -1.62 4.73 14.92
N TYR A 130 -2.48 3.78 14.67
CA TYR A 130 -2.13 2.59 13.89
C TYR A 130 -1.85 2.96 12.43
N PHE A 131 -0.89 2.28 11.82
CA PHE A 131 -0.71 2.35 10.38
C PHE A 131 -1.83 1.57 9.69
N ARG A 132 -2.52 2.22 8.75
CA ARG A 132 -3.66 1.66 8.03
C ARG A 132 -3.56 2.00 6.56
N ASN A 133 -4.18 1.19 5.71
CA ASN A 133 -4.40 1.54 4.33
C ASN A 133 -5.88 1.53 3.97
N THR A 134 -6.22 2.28 2.93
CA THR A 134 -7.56 2.28 2.34
C THR A 134 -7.37 2.11 0.84
N PRO A 135 -7.29 0.86 0.36
CA PRO A 135 -7.21 0.60 -1.07
C PRO A 135 -8.54 0.93 -1.73
N TYR A 136 -8.46 1.64 -2.85
CA TYR A 136 -9.60 1.92 -3.70
C TYR A 136 -9.28 1.48 -5.12
N TYR A 137 -10.25 0.85 -5.76
CA TYR A 137 -10.13 0.41 -7.13
C TYR A 137 -11.42 0.68 -7.88
N THR A 138 -11.32 1.32 -9.05
CA THR A 138 -12.44 1.44 -9.99
C THR A 138 -11.96 1.16 -11.41
N ARG A 139 -12.76 0.44 -12.16
CA ARG A 139 -12.48 0.14 -13.57
C ARG A 139 -13.00 1.21 -14.52
N LYS A 140 -13.89 2.08 -14.05
CA LYS A 140 -14.55 3.05 -14.93
C LYS A 140 -14.88 4.32 -14.16
N HIS A 141 -14.31 5.41 -14.61
CA HIS A 141 -14.70 6.74 -14.20
C HIS A 141 -15.82 7.26 -15.08
N VAL A 142 -16.75 7.99 -14.51
CA VAL A 142 -17.84 8.67 -15.24
C VAL A 142 -17.45 10.13 -15.38
N ALA A 143 -17.33 10.61 -16.61
CA ALA A 143 -16.97 11.99 -16.87
C ALA A 143 -17.96 12.96 -16.18
N GLY A 144 -17.42 13.98 -15.52
CA GLY A 144 -18.20 14.99 -14.79
C GLY A 144 -18.69 14.55 -13.41
N ILE A 145 -18.32 13.37 -12.92
CA ILE A 145 -18.65 12.90 -11.58
C ILE A 145 -17.35 12.58 -10.82
N ASP A 146 -17.21 13.17 -9.62
CA ASP A 146 -16.07 12.91 -8.75
C ASP A 146 -16.04 11.43 -8.33
N SER A 147 -14.88 10.80 -8.45
CA SER A 147 -14.64 9.45 -7.93
C SER A 147 -14.08 9.52 -6.53
N PRO A 148 -14.76 8.95 -5.52
CA PRO A 148 -14.21 8.90 -4.17
C PRO A 148 -12.99 7.97 -4.15
N ILE A 149 -11.81 8.48 -3.79
CA ILE A 149 -10.58 7.69 -3.67
C ILE A 149 -10.45 7.13 -2.26
N ALA A 150 -10.83 7.92 -1.24
CA ALA A 150 -10.82 7.50 0.14
C ALA A 150 -11.92 8.18 0.94
N ALA A 151 -12.52 7.45 1.88
CA ALA A 151 -13.41 7.98 2.90
C ALA A 151 -12.95 7.43 4.26
N ILE A 152 -12.28 8.27 5.05
CA ILE A 152 -11.62 7.86 6.29
C ILE A 152 -12.32 8.55 7.46
N GLN A 153 -12.66 7.79 8.49
CA GLN A 153 -13.21 8.31 9.74
C GLN A 153 -12.19 8.13 10.88
N GLY A 154 -12.09 9.13 11.74
CA GLY A 154 -11.22 9.12 12.90
C GLY A 154 -10.15 10.21 12.85
N ARG A 155 -9.33 10.24 13.90
CA ARG A 155 -8.20 11.16 14.02
C ARG A 155 -6.94 10.49 13.47
N GLY A 156 -6.23 11.17 12.56
CA GLY A 156 -5.01 10.59 11.98
C GLY A 156 -4.26 11.57 11.10
N LYS A 157 -3.31 11.01 10.36
CA LYS A 157 -2.51 11.72 9.34
C LYS A 157 -2.44 10.85 8.10
N MET A 158 -2.67 11.40 6.95
CA MET A 158 -2.32 10.77 5.68
C MET A 158 -0.81 10.87 5.49
N VAL A 159 -0.13 9.74 5.40
CA VAL A 159 1.33 9.67 5.30
C VAL A 159 1.83 9.31 3.91
N ALA A 160 0.95 8.75 3.07
CA ALA A 160 1.20 8.49 1.67
C ALA A 160 -0.11 8.38 0.89
N ALA A 161 -0.06 8.69 -0.40
CA ALA A 161 -1.08 8.37 -1.37
C ALA A 161 -0.38 7.86 -2.63
N HIS A 162 -0.80 6.69 -3.11
CA HIS A 162 -0.35 6.14 -4.38
C HIS A 162 -1.54 6.09 -5.32
N VAL A 163 -1.40 6.67 -6.49
CA VAL A 163 -2.44 6.69 -7.52
C VAL A 163 -1.84 6.10 -8.79
N THR A 164 -2.45 5.03 -9.26
CA THR A 164 -2.08 4.42 -10.53
C THR A 164 -3.27 4.54 -11.49
N CYS A 165 -3.06 5.17 -12.62
CA CYS A 165 -4.06 5.37 -13.66
C CYS A 165 -3.70 4.56 -14.90
N HIS A 166 -4.69 3.88 -15.48
CA HIS A 166 -4.58 3.27 -16.80
C HIS A 166 -5.49 4.01 -17.77
N ALA A 167 -4.91 4.53 -18.85
CA ALA A 167 -5.64 5.23 -19.89
C ALA A 167 -5.58 4.45 -21.21
N GLU A 168 -6.74 4.20 -21.82
CA GLU A 168 -6.83 3.44 -23.08
C GLU A 168 -6.33 4.22 -24.29
N ARG A 169 -6.38 5.55 -24.27
CA ARG A 169 -6.08 6.38 -25.45
C ARG A 169 -5.05 7.46 -25.25
N SER A 170 -4.98 8.09 -24.10
CA SER A 170 -4.04 9.17 -23.80
C SER A 170 -3.83 9.29 -22.31
N HIS A 171 -2.58 9.19 -21.90
CA HIS A 171 -2.18 9.38 -20.50
C HIS A 171 -2.41 10.83 -20.02
N ILE A 172 -2.29 11.81 -20.89
CA ILE A 172 -2.47 13.23 -20.54
C ILE A 172 -3.90 13.50 -20.06
N ILE A 173 -4.92 13.03 -20.80
CA ILE A 173 -6.31 13.26 -20.43
C ILE A 173 -6.69 12.62 -19.10
N SER A 174 -6.06 11.51 -18.72
CA SER A 174 -6.33 10.87 -17.43
C SER A 174 -5.73 11.62 -16.24
N CYS A 175 -4.81 12.53 -16.48
CA CYS A 175 -4.18 13.37 -15.45
C CYS A 175 -4.92 14.67 -15.18
N GLU A 176 -5.84 15.10 -16.06
CA GLU A 176 -6.57 16.37 -15.98
C GLU A 176 -7.69 16.40 -14.92
N GLY A 177 -7.93 15.29 -14.22
CA GLY A 177 -8.94 15.23 -13.16
C GLY A 177 -8.49 15.94 -11.89
N ASP A 178 -9.25 16.93 -11.43
CA ASP A 178 -8.97 17.64 -10.18
C ASP A 178 -8.97 16.69 -8.97
N VAL A 179 -8.02 16.90 -8.07
CA VAL A 179 -8.02 16.22 -6.78
C VAL A 179 -8.58 17.16 -5.72
N ARG A 180 -9.57 16.69 -4.97
CA ARG A 180 -10.22 17.44 -3.89
C ARG A 180 -10.13 16.66 -2.58
N VAL A 181 -9.65 17.30 -1.52
CA VAL A 181 -9.58 16.70 -0.19
C VAL A 181 -10.46 17.50 0.77
N TYR A 182 -11.46 16.84 1.34
CA TYR A 182 -12.38 17.40 2.32
C TYR A 182 -12.03 16.85 3.71
N ILE A 183 -11.84 17.72 4.68
CA ILE A 183 -11.45 17.37 6.05
C ILE A 183 -12.51 17.88 7.02
N ASP A 184 -12.84 17.07 8.05
CA ASP A 184 -13.74 17.42 9.14
C ASP A 184 -15.12 17.91 8.70
N GLY A 185 -15.69 17.26 7.68
CA GLY A 185 -17.04 17.56 7.18
C GLY A 185 -17.20 18.93 6.54
N LYS A 186 -16.11 19.60 6.16
CA LYS A 186 -16.16 20.86 5.44
C LYS A 186 -16.83 20.68 4.07
N ARG A 187 -17.57 21.70 3.63
CA ARG A 187 -18.25 21.69 2.32
C ARG A 187 -17.37 22.14 1.17
N THR A 188 -16.30 22.84 1.47
CA THR A 188 -15.27 23.26 0.51
C THR A 188 -14.02 22.43 0.71
N PRO A 189 -13.30 22.03 -0.32
CA PRO A 189 -12.05 21.29 -0.18
C PRO A 189 -11.00 22.12 0.56
N GLN A 190 -10.21 21.49 1.41
CA GLN A 190 -9.05 22.11 2.06
C GLN A 190 -7.78 21.95 1.23
N VAL A 191 -7.77 20.99 0.32
CA VAL A 191 -6.74 20.84 -0.71
C VAL A 191 -7.48 20.64 -2.02
N GLU A 192 -7.07 21.37 -3.04
CA GLU A 192 -7.59 21.27 -4.40
C GLU A 192 -6.43 21.46 -5.38
N SER A 193 -6.41 20.69 -6.44
CA SER A 193 -5.46 20.80 -7.54
C SER A 193 -6.21 20.78 -8.86
N ASP A 194 -5.63 21.39 -9.88
CA ASP A 194 -6.15 21.45 -11.25
C ASP A 194 -5.79 20.22 -12.11
N GLY A 195 -5.27 19.18 -11.47
CA GLY A 195 -4.91 17.92 -12.08
C GLY A 195 -4.36 16.94 -11.05
N SER A 196 -4.43 15.65 -11.34
CA SER A 196 -3.87 14.63 -10.45
C SER A 196 -2.34 14.68 -10.40
N GLU A 197 -1.67 15.09 -11.47
CA GLU A 197 -0.23 15.31 -11.51
C GLU A 197 0.17 16.54 -10.67
N SER A 198 -0.61 17.62 -10.71
CA SER A 198 -0.39 18.80 -9.89
C SER A 198 -0.50 18.50 -8.39
N TYR A 199 -1.39 17.57 -8.01
CA TYR A 199 -1.52 17.12 -6.63
C TYR A 199 -0.21 16.51 -6.08
N VAL A 200 0.56 15.85 -6.94
CA VAL A 200 1.88 15.29 -6.59
C VAL A 200 3.04 16.22 -6.95
N CYS A 201 2.76 17.50 -7.19
CA CYS A 201 3.74 18.54 -7.55
C CYS A 201 4.46 18.27 -8.88
N TYR A 202 3.73 17.76 -9.89
CA TYR A 202 4.34 17.41 -11.17
C TYR A 202 3.44 17.80 -12.36
N GLY A 203 3.78 18.86 -13.05
CA GLY A 203 2.92 19.50 -14.08
C GLY A 203 2.97 18.90 -15.49
N TRP A 204 3.95 18.06 -15.85
CA TRP A 204 4.13 17.55 -17.23
C TRP A 204 4.59 16.09 -17.31
N GLY A 205 4.36 15.33 -16.25
CA GLY A 205 4.84 13.96 -16.13
C GLY A 205 6.26 13.87 -15.56
N PHE A 206 6.66 12.71 -15.11
CA PHE A 206 7.99 12.51 -14.54
C PHE A 206 9.04 12.45 -15.66
N PRO A 207 10.16 13.18 -15.59
CA PRO A 207 11.23 13.00 -16.56
C PRO A 207 11.67 11.54 -16.50
N THR A 208 11.75 10.92 -17.66
CA THR A 208 12.52 9.69 -17.80
C THR A 208 13.92 9.97 -17.29
N PRO A 209 14.47 9.16 -16.38
CA PRO A 209 15.87 9.28 -16.03
C PRO A 209 16.69 9.29 -17.32
N PRO A 210 17.74 10.10 -17.44
CA PRO A 210 18.64 10.02 -18.58
C PRO A 210 19.19 8.59 -18.64
N GLU A 211 19.11 7.97 -19.83
CA GLU A 211 19.70 6.69 -20.13
C GLU A 211 21.22 6.71 -19.91
#